data_808a8e6fcc3272fe483d485c45d3fbeb
#
_entry.id   808a8e6fcc3272fe483d485c45d3fbeb
#
_cell.length_a   1.000
_cell.length_b   1.000
_cell.length_c   1.000
_cell.angle_alpha   90.00
_cell.angle_beta   90.00
_cell.angle_gamma   90.00
#
_symmetry.space_group_name_H-M   'P 1'
#
loop_
_entity.id
_entity.type
_entity.pdbx_description
1 polymer ?
#
loop_
_entity_poly.entity_id
_entity_poly.type
_entity_poly.pdbx_seq_one_letter_code
_entity_poly.pdbx_strand_id
1 'polypeptide(L)'
;MSFQTINPNTNQTVKLFEEMTEKTVDAKVAKAHLAFTTWKETSYELRANLLYKVAKIMRLKKSELAKTITLEMGKLISEAESEIDLSASIIDYYADNAEAFLADIVLHPKDGEAIIRNCPIGVLLGVMPWNFPFYQVVRFAAPNIMVGNTILLKHASIVPQCAAAIEKLFEEAKAPEGLYTNLYISGRQASALVSDKRIKGVSLTGGEKAGASVAIEAGKHLKKVVLELGGNDAFIILEDADIEKTVDWAVVGRMNNNGQSCIASK
;
A
#
# COMPACT_ATOMS: atom_id res chain seq x y z
N MET A 1 -2.51 15.97 -15.04
CA MET A 1 -3.44 16.18 -13.90
C MET A 1 -2.62 16.78 -12.77
N SER A 2 -3.11 17.83 -12.11
CA SER A 2 -2.42 18.35 -10.92
C SER A 2 -2.71 17.42 -9.73
N PHE A 3 -1.70 17.08 -8.95
CA PHE A 3 -1.88 16.46 -7.65
C PHE A 3 -2.27 17.54 -6.67
N GLN A 4 -3.46 17.42 -6.10
CA GLN A 4 -3.96 18.47 -5.22
C GLN A 4 -4.82 17.89 -4.10
N THR A 5 -4.68 18.46 -2.92
CA THR A 5 -5.62 18.26 -1.84
C THR A 5 -6.78 19.22 -2.02
N ILE A 6 -7.98 18.68 -2.19
CA ILE A 6 -9.23 19.45 -2.16
C ILE A 6 -9.99 19.02 -0.92
N ASN A 7 -10.35 19.96 -0.05
CA ASN A 7 -11.18 19.64 1.11
C ASN A 7 -12.61 19.28 0.63
N PRO A 8 -13.08 18.05 0.82
CA PRO A 8 -14.37 17.61 0.29
C PRO A 8 -15.58 18.31 0.93
N ASN A 9 -15.40 18.92 2.11
CA ASN A 9 -16.47 19.67 2.78
C ASN A 9 -16.63 21.08 2.21
N THR A 10 -15.53 21.73 1.84
CA THR A 10 -15.54 23.14 1.38
C THR A 10 -15.32 23.29 -0.13
N ASN A 11 -14.91 22.21 -0.79
CA ASN A 11 -14.48 22.17 -2.19
C ASN A 11 -13.33 23.15 -2.52
N GLN A 12 -12.55 23.53 -1.51
CA GLN A 12 -11.40 24.43 -1.67
C GLN A 12 -10.12 23.64 -1.83
N THR A 13 -9.26 24.11 -2.73
CA THR A 13 -7.89 23.57 -2.85
C THR A 13 -7.05 24.02 -1.66
N VAL A 14 -6.54 23.05 -0.91
CA VAL A 14 -5.71 23.25 0.29
C VAL A 14 -4.23 23.27 -0.07
N LYS A 15 -3.80 22.35 -0.94
CA LYS A 15 -2.39 22.22 -1.32
C LYS A 15 -2.24 21.63 -2.72
N LEU A 16 -1.25 22.15 -3.45
CA LEU A 16 -0.86 21.66 -4.77
C LEU A 16 0.48 20.94 -4.71
N PHE A 17 0.64 19.93 -5.56
CA PHE A 17 1.89 19.20 -5.73
C PHE A 17 2.19 19.08 -7.22
N GLU A 18 3.45 19.23 -7.57
CA GLU A 18 3.88 19.16 -8.96
C GLU A 18 4.02 17.70 -9.42
N GLU A 19 3.56 17.43 -10.64
CA GLU A 19 3.81 16.16 -11.32
C GLU A 19 5.31 16.03 -11.61
N MET A 20 5.90 14.88 -11.28
CA MET A 20 7.33 14.64 -11.48
C MET A 20 7.66 14.52 -12.97
N THR A 21 8.78 15.11 -13.36
CA THR A 21 9.32 14.94 -14.70
C THR A 21 9.86 13.51 -14.90
N GLU A 22 9.94 13.04 -16.14
CA GLU A 22 10.52 11.74 -16.47
C GLU A 22 11.95 11.57 -15.92
N LYS A 23 12.76 12.63 -15.98
CA LYS A 23 14.11 12.65 -15.41
C LYS A 23 14.11 12.43 -13.90
N THR A 24 13.17 13.07 -13.17
CA THR A 24 13.03 12.92 -11.73
C THR A 24 12.58 11.49 -11.37
N VAL A 25 11.64 10.96 -12.13
CA VAL A 25 11.13 9.59 -11.95
C VAL A 25 12.25 8.58 -12.19
N ASP A 26 13.01 8.71 -13.28
CA ASP A 26 14.14 7.83 -13.58
C ASP A 26 15.20 7.82 -12.48
N ALA A 27 15.54 9.00 -11.94
CA ALA A 27 16.48 9.11 -10.82
C ALA A 27 15.95 8.40 -9.55
N LYS A 28 14.64 8.51 -9.24
CA LYS A 28 14.02 7.82 -8.10
C LYS A 28 13.99 6.29 -8.32
N VAL A 29 13.71 5.82 -9.52
CA VAL A 29 13.78 4.39 -9.88
C VAL A 29 15.20 3.87 -9.74
N ALA A 30 16.22 4.63 -10.18
CA ALA A 30 17.62 4.26 -10.02
C ALA A 30 18.01 4.13 -8.54
N LYS A 31 17.59 5.08 -7.70
CA LYS A 31 17.82 5.03 -6.25
C LYS A 31 17.14 3.80 -5.60
N ALA A 32 15.90 3.51 -5.95
CA ALA A 32 15.20 2.34 -5.43
C ALA A 32 15.89 1.03 -5.86
N HIS A 33 16.37 0.98 -7.11
CA HIS A 33 17.13 -0.18 -7.61
C HIS A 33 18.45 -0.36 -6.88
N LEU A 34 19.18 0.73 -6.63
CA LEU A 34 20.42 0.69 -5.84
C LEU A 34 20.14 0.26 -4.40
N ALA A 35 19.13 0.83 -3.74
CA ALA A 35 18.75 0.45 -2.39
C ALA A 35 18.42 -1.05 -2.29
N PHE A 36 17.76 -1.62 -3.30
CA PHE A 36 17.48 -3.05 -3.35
C PHE A 36 18.75 -3.91 -3.27
N THR A 37 19.83 -3.53 -3.93
CA THR A 37 21.07 -4.34 -3.96
C THR A 37 21.68 -4.55 -2.57
N THR A 38 21.48 -3.62 -1.67
CA THR A 38 21.94 -3.72 -0.27
C THR A 38 20.86 -4.22 0.67
N TRP A 39 19.60 -3.76 0.49
CA TRP A 39 18.49 -4.14 1.37
C TRP A 39 18.19 -5.63 1.35
N LYS A 40 18.25 -6.27 0.20
CA LYS A 40 18.02 -7.71 0.05
C LYS A 40 18.98 -8.60 0.86
N GLU A 41 20.16 -8.08 1.21
CA GLU A 41 21.18 -8.81 1.99
C GLU A 41 21.07 -8.57 3.51
N THR A 42 20.15 -7.73 3.96
CA THR A 42 19.97 -7.42 5.39
C THR A 42 19.24 -8.56 6.10
N SER A 43 19.44 -8.68 7.42
CA SER A 43 18.73 -9.66 8.26
C SER A 43 17.25 -9.30 8.45
N TYR A 44 16.43 -10.30 8.78
CA TYR A 44 15.03 -10.07 9.16
C TYR A 44 14.92 -9.14 10.37
N GLU A 45 15.79 -9.31 11.36
CA GLU A 45 15.85 -8.46 12.56
C GLU A 45 16.07 -6.98 12.21
N LEU A 46 17.00 -6.66 11.30
CA LEU A 46 17.24 -5.28 10.88
C LEU A 46 16.02 -4.68 10.19
N ARG A 47 15.35 -5.46 9.32
CA ARG A 47 14.14 -5.04 8.62
C ARG A 47 12.96 -4.83 9.59
N ALA A 48 12.77 -5.76 10.53
CA ALA A 48 11.77 -5.67 11.59
C ALA A 48 11.98 -4.43 12.47
N ASN A 49 13.23 -4.18 12.91
CA ASN A 49 13.58 -3.02 13.72
C ASN A 49 13.29 -1.69 13.01
N LEU A 50 13.45 -1.61 11.69
CA LEU A 50 13.02 -0.45 10.92
C LEU A 50 11.50 -0.31 10.93
N LEU A 51 10.76 -1.38 10.66
CA LEU A 51 9.30 -1.36 10.61
C LEU A 51 8.69 -1.02 11.98
N TYR A 52 9.21 -1.54 13.07
CA TYR A 52 8.78 -1.14 14.42
C TYR A 52 8.95 0.37 14.67
N LYS A 53 10.03 0.97 14.18
CA LYS A 53 10.23 2.43 14.26
C LYS A 53 9.16 3.16 13.46
N VAL A 54 8.85 2.72 12.24
CA VAL A 54 7.78 3.30 11.41
C VAL A 54 6.43 3.20 12.13
N ALA A 55 6.05 2.04 12.63
CA ALA A 55 4.80 1.83 13.38
C ALA A 55 4.72 2.71 14.64
N LYS A 56 5.81 2.81 15.37
CA LYS A 56 5.90 3.68 16.55
C LYS A 56 5.68 5.15 16.21
N ILE A 57 6.36 5.67 15.17
CA ILE A 57 6.21 7.06 14.71
C ILE A 57 4.77 7.30 14.22
N MET A 58 4.19 6.34 13.50
CA MET A 58 2.80 6.40 13.03
C MET A 58 1.83 6.56 14.20
N ARG A 59 1.97 5.77 15.28
CA ARG A 59 1.13 5.89 16.49
C ARG A 59 1.33 7.23 17.20
N LEU A 60 2.58 7.71 17.32
CA LEU A 60 2.87 9.00 17.93
C LEU A 60 2.24 10.17 17.19
N LYS A 61 2.09 10.06 15.85
CA LYS A 61 1.50 11.08 14.98
C LYS A 61 0.05 10.78 14.62
N LYS A 62 -0.61 9.83 15.28
CA LYS A 62 -1.96 9.37 14.93
C LYS A 62 -2.93 10.51 14.64
N SER A 63 -3.07 11.46 15.55
CA SER A 63 -4.01 12.58 15.41
C SER A 63 -3.68 13.50 14.22
N GLU A 64 -2.39 13.75 13.93
CA GLU A 64 -1.95 14.55 12.77
C GLU A 64 -2.28 13.82 11.46
N LEU A 65 -1.92 12.54 11.39
CA LEU A 65 -2.16 11.71 10.20
C LEU A 65 -3.65 11.50 9.93
N ALA A 66 -4.45 11.25 10.98
CA ALA A 66 -5.90 11.12 10.87
C ALA A 66 -6.57 12.40 10.34
N LYS A 67 -6.14 13.58 10.81
CA LYS A 67 -6.62 14.86 10.28
C LYS A 67 -6.31 15.01 8.80
N THR A 68 -5.13 14.57 8.36
CA THR A 68 -4.76 14.59 6.93
C THR A 68 -5.66 13.69 6.10
N ILE A 69 -5.96 12.48 6.59
CA ILE A 69 -6.91 11.56 5.93
C ILE A 69 -8.28 12.20 5.79
N THR A 70 -8.85 12.70 6.90
CA THR A 70 -10.17 13.34 6.89
C THR A 70 -10.21 14.55 5.94
N LEU A 71 -9.14 15.36 5.93
CA LEU A 71 -9.04 16.53 5.06
C LEU A 71 -9.03 16.16 3.56
N GLU A 72 -8.41 15.04 3.18
CA GLU A 72 -8.24 14.66 1.78
C GLU A 72 -9.37 13.80 1.22
N MET A 73 -9.98 12.91 2.04
CA MET A 73 -10.99 11.99 1.53
C MET A 73 -12.32 11.97 2.30
N GLY A 74 -12.44 12.76 3.38
CA GLY A 74 -13.73 13.07 4.01
C GLY A 74 -14.27 12.04 4.98
N LYS A 75 -13.53 10.97 5.35
CA LYS A 75 -14.00 10.03 6.38
C LYS A 75 -14.03 10.67 7.77
N LEU A 76 -14.79 10.08 8.67
CA LEU A 76 -14.84 10.51 10.06
C LEU A 76 -13.46 10.44 10.71
N ILE A 77 -13.17 11.40 11.58
CA ILE A 77 -11.86 11.46 12.26
C ILE A 77 -11.60 10.19 13.10
N SER A 78 -12.62 9.63 13.72
CA SER A 78 -12.52 8.38 14.48
C SER A 78 -12.18 7.17 13.60
N GLU A 79 -12.74 7.10 12.38
CA GLU A 79 -12.41 6.07 11.40
C GLU A 79 -10.98 6.26 10.86
N ALA A 80 -10.55 7.53 10.67
CA ALA A 80 -9.19 7.84 10.25
C ALA A 80 -8.17 7.47 11.34
N GLU A 81 -8.46 7.71 12.61
CA GLU A 81 -7.61 7.28 13.73
C GLU A 81 -7.53 5.75 13.82
N SER A 82 -8.66 5.06 13.62
CA SER A 82 -8.71 3.59 13.58
C SER A 82 -7.90 3.03 12.39
N GLU A 83 -7.90 3.70 11.24
CA GLU A 83 -7.08 3.31 10.09
C GLU A 83 -5.59 3.41 10.41
N ILE A 84 -5.15 4.46 11.11
CA ILE A 84 -3.75 4.62 11.51
C ILE A 84 -3.34 3.52 12.50
N ASP A 85 -4.18 3.21 13.50
CA ASP A 85 -3.91 2.14 14.46
C ASP A 85 -3.83 0.78 13.77
N LEU A 86 -4.75 0.48 12.87
CA LEU A 86 -4.75 -0.75 12.06
C LEU A 86 -3.48 -0.82 11.20
N SER A 87 -3.11 0.26 10.53
CA SER A 87 -1.92 0.33 9.68
C SER A 87 -0.65 0.04 10.49
N ALA A 88 -0.52 0.67 11.66
CA ALA A 88 0.61 0.41 12.54
C ALA A 88 0.65 -1.05 13.04
N SER A 89 -0.52 -1.64 13.34
CA SER A 89 -0.60 -3.04 13.78
C SER A 89 -0.25 -4.02 12.65
N ILE A 90 -0.58 -3.72 11.40
CA ILE A 90 -0.17 -4.52 10.23
C ILE A 90 1.36 -4.47 10.05
N ILE A 91 1.97 -3.30 10.26
CA ILE A 91 3.44 -3.18 10.20
C ILE A 91 4.08 -4.08 11.26
N ASP A 92 3.61 -4.02 12.52
CA ASP A 92 4.13 -4.86 13.60
C ASP A 92 3.92 -6.34 13.29
N TYR A 93 2.72 -6.72 12.81
CA TYR A 93 2.42 -8.11 12.46
C TYR A 93 3.41 -8.70 11.45
N TYR A 94 3.74 -7.98 10.39
CA TYR A 94 4.72 -8.47 9.43
C TYR A 94 6.15 -8.41 9.97
N ALA A 95 6.48 -7.44 10.82
CA ALA A 95 7.77 -7.41 11.50
C ALA A 95 7.97 -8.61 12.43
N ASP A 96 6.91 -9.01 13.16
CA ASP A 96 6.94 -10.15 14.09
C ASP A 96 7.00 -11.50 13.38
N ASN A 97 6.34 -11.67 12.24
CA ASN A 97 6.06 -12.98 11.67
C ASN A 97 6.81 -13.29 10.36
N ALA A 98 7.43 -12.30 9.71
CA ALA A 98 7.99 -12.49 8.37
C ALA A 98 9.09 -13.57 8.32
N GLU A 99 9.92 -13.69 9.34
CA GLU A 99 10.97 -14.72 9.39
C GLU A 99 10.35 -16.12 9.35
N ALA A 100 9.30 -16.36 10.14
CA ALA A 100 8.59 -17.64 10.15
C ALA A 100 7.86 -17.91 8.81
N PHE A 101 7.22 -16.88 8.22
CA PHE A 101 6.52 -17.04 6.94
C PHE A 101 7.45 -17.29 5.76
N LEU A 102 8.70 -16.83 5.85
CA LEU A 102 9.70 -16.91 4.78
C LEU A 102 10.73 -18.01 5.03
N ALA A 103 10.57 -18.80 6.10
CA ALA A 103 11.45 -19.93 6.39
C ALA A 103 11.51 -20.92 5.22
N ASP A 104 12.67 -21.50 5.01
CA ASP A 104 12.86 -22.53 3.99
C ASP A 104 11.93 -23.72 4.25
N ILE A 105 11.27 -24.20 3.21
CA ILE A 105 10.47 -25.42 3.25
C ILE A 105 11.32 -26.56 2.72
N VAL A 106 11.67 -27.50 3.60
CA VAL A 106 12.43 -28.71 3.24
C VAL A 106 11.47 -29.70 2.58
N LEU A 107 11.83 -30.17 1.39
CA LEU A 107 11.13 -31.23 0.67
C LEU A 107 11.90 -32.52 0.83
N HIS A 108 11.20 -33.67 0.85
CA HIS A 108 11.77 -34.99 0.99
C HIS A 108 11.55 -35.84 -0.29
N PRO A 109 12.27 -35.55 -1.40
CA PRO A 109 12.21 -36.39 -2.59
C PRO A 109 12.81 -37.78 -2.30
N LYS A 110 12.54 -38.76 -3.19
CA LYS A 110 13.12 -40.12 -3.05
C LYS A 110 14.65 -40.08 -3.13
N ASP A 111 15.17 -39.20 -3.98
CA ASP A 111 16.61 -39.08 -4.22
C ASP A 111 17.02 -37.61 -4.06
N GLY A 112 18.07 -37.36 -3.24
CA GLY A 112 18.65 -36.04 -3.02
C GLY A 112 17.93 -35.22 -1.96
N GLU A 113 18.30 -33.93 -1.89
CA GLU A 113 17.71 -32.90 -1.00
C GLU A 113 17.13 -31.77 -1.83
N ALA A 114 16.02 -31.22 -1.41
CA ALA A 114 15.38 -30.07 -2.07
C ALA A 114 14.79 -29.11 -1.03
N ILE A 115 14.88 -27.83 -1.31
CA ILE A 115 14.27 -26.76 -0.49
C ILE A 115 13.49 -25.78 -1.37
N ILE A 116 12.43 -25.23 -0.83
CA ILE A 116 11.78 -24.04 -1.41
C ILE A 116 12.22 -22.83 -0.57
N ARG A 117 12.81 -21.85 -1.21
CA ARG A 117 13.28 -20.62 -0.56
C ARG A 117 12.58 -19.41 -1.15
N ASN A 118 12.04 -18.54 -0.28
CA ASN A 118 11.48 -17.27 -0.67
C ASN A 118 12.58 -16.20 -0.81
N CYS A 119 12.67 -15.57 -1.97
CA CYS A 119 13.66 -14.53 -2.24
C CYS A 119 13.01 -13.22 -2.68
N PRO A 120 13.58 -12.05 -2.33
CA PRO A 120 13.13 -10.77 -2.86
C PRO A 120 13.39 -10.68 -4.37
N ILE A 121 12.47 -10.05 -5.09
CA ILE A 121 12.53 -9.97 -6.56
C ILE A 121 13.04 -8.62 -7.08
N GLY A 122 13.01 -7.56 -6.27
CA GLY A 122 13.52 -6.25 -6.67
C GLY A 122 12.64 -5.07 -6.29
N VAL A 123 12.61 -4.07 -7.16
CA VAL A 123 11.77 -2.89 -7.00
C VAL A 123 10.33 -3.24 -7.37
N LEU A 124 9.38 -2.92 -6.49
CA LEU A 124 7.96 -3.14 -6.71
C LEU A 124 7.22 -1.80 -6.84
N LEU A 125 6.32 -1.71 -7.80
CA LEU A 125 5.45 -0.55 -7.98
C LEU A 125 4.10 -0.80 -7.32
N GLY A 126 3.74 0.01 -6.34
CA GLY A 126 2.40 0.07 -5.77
C GLY A 126 1.57 1.17 -6.45
N VAL A 127 0.36 0.86 -6.90
CA VAL A 127 -0.63 1.83 -7.37
C VAL A 127 -1.82 1.74 -6.43
N MET A 128 -1.99 2.73 -5.53
CA MET A 128 -2.89 2.62 -4.39
C MET A 128 -4.02 3.65 -4.43
N PRO A 129 -5.22 3.28 -3.94
CA PRO A 129 -6.42 4.09 -4.00
C PRO A 129 -6.49 5.09 -2.82
N TRP A 130 -7.52 5.91 -2.83
CA TRP A 130 -7.72 7.01 -1.90
C TRP A 130 -8.58 6.68 -0.68
N ASN A 131 -9.34 5.57 -0.70
CA ASN A 131 -10.37 5.30 0.32
C ASN A 131 -9.82 4.86 1.68
N PHE A 132 -8.67 4.19 1.70
CA PHE A 132 -7.90 3.87 2.89
C PHE A 132 -6.42 4.21 2.62
N PRO A 133 -6.06 5.51 2.68
CA PRO A 133 -4.78 5.98 2.13
C PRO A 133 -3.55 5.46 2.85
N PHE A 134 -3.63 5.07 4.12
CA PHE A 134 -2.54 4.44 4.85
C PHE A 134 -2.61 2.92 4.80
N TYR A 135 -3.78 2.36 5.10
CA TYR A 135 -3.99 0.91 5.17
C TYR A 135 -3.61 0.20 3.86
N GLN A 136 -4.09 0.68 2.72
CA GLN A 136 -3.80 0.04 1.43
C GLN A 136 -2.32 0.07 1.07
N VAL A 137 -1.63 1.13 1.43
CA VAL A 137 -0.19 1.25 1.22
C VAL A 137 0.59 0.31 2.12
N VAL A 138 0.28 0.32 3.41
CA VAL A 138 0.99 -0.48 4.42
C VAL A 138 0.80 -1.97 4.19
N ARG A 139 -0.42 -2.42 3.86
CA ARG A 139 -0.74 -3.80 3.53
C ARG A 139 0.13 -4.36 2.39
N PHE A 140 0.49 -3.52 1.44
CA PHE A 140 1.40 -3.86 0.35
C PHE A 140 2.87 -3.69 0.76
N ALA A 141 3.24 -2.56 1.35
CA ALA A 141 4.63 -2.19 1.57
C ALA A 141 5.30 -3.01 2.67
N ALA A 142 4.64 -3.21 3.84
CA ALA A 142 5.25 -3.86 4.98
C ALA A 142 5.75 -5.29 4.68
N PRO A 143 4.92 -6.22 4.15
CA PRO A 143 5.39 -7.57 3.82
C PRO A 143 6.51 -7.55 2.78
N ASN A 144 6.42 -6.70 1.77
CA ASN A 144 7.42 -6.64 0.70
C ASN A 144 8.77 -6.08 1.18
N ILE A 145 8.77 -5.11 2.08
CA ILE A 145 9.99 -4.61 2.74
C ILE A 145 10.62 -5.71 3.61
N MET A 146 9.80 -6.50 4.34
CA MET A 146 10.28 -7.64 5.13
C MET A 146 10.89 -8.74 4.27
N VAL A 147 10.34 -9.03 3.09
CA VAL A 147 10.97 -9.96 2.12
C VAL A 147 12.33 -9.45 1.64
N GLY A 148 12.54 -8.12 1.59
CA GLY A 148 13.77 -7.49 1.12
C GLY A 148 13.60 -6.75 -0.21
N ASN A 149 12.38 -6.48 -0.66
CA ASN A 149 12.08 -5.64 -1.81
C ASN A 149 12.16 -4.15 -1.46
N THR A 150 12.23 -3.29 -2.48
CA THR A 150 12.07 -1.83 -2.36
C THR A 150 10.78 -1.38 -3.03
N ILE A 151 10.23 -0.27 -2.56
CA ILE A 151 8.87 0.17 -2.92
C ILE A 151 8.92 1.52 -3.62
N LEU A 152 8.33 1.58 -4.80
CA LEU A 152 7.88 2.81 -5.44
C LEU A 152 6.36 2.88 -5.32
N LEU A 153 5.84 4.00 -4.85
CA LEU A 153 4.41 4.19 -4.67
C LEU A 153 3.88 5.28 -5.60
N LYS A 154 2.86 4.95 -6.39
CA LYS A 154 1.97 5.90 -7.04
C LYS A 154 0.64 5.90 -6.29
N HIS A 155 0.41 6.89 -5.45
CA HIS A 155 -0.88 7.04 -4.75
C HIS A 155 -1.94 7.70 -5.63
N ALA A 156 -3.21 7.64 -5.20
CA ALA A 156 -4.28 8.40 -5.85
C ALA A 156 -3.99 9.92 -5.80
N SER A 157 -4.31 10.62 -6.88
CA SER A 157 -3.97 12.05 -7.04
C SER A 157 -4.71 12.99 -6.09
N ILE A 158 -5.77 12.50 -5.44
CA ILE A 158 -6.58 13.29 -4.49
C ILE A 158 -6.11 13.17 -3.02
N VAL A 159 -5.14 12.29 -2.73
CA VAL A 159 -4.57 12.11 -1.38
C VAL A 159 -3.04 12.30 -1.36
N PRO A 160 -2.52 13.39 -1.96
CA PRO A 160 -1.08 13.59 -2.09
C PRO A 160 -0.39 13.90 -0.76
N GLN A 161 -1.07 14.49 0.22
CA GLN A 161 -0.51 14.72 1.55
C GLN A 161 -0.37 13.42 2.34
N CYS A 162 -1.35 12.51 2.24
CA CYS A 162 -1.22 11.17 2.83
C CYS A 162 -0.01 10.43 2.22
N ALA A 163 0.18 10.51 0.90
CA ALA A 163 1.33 9.92 0.22
C ALA A 163 2.67 10.47 0.73
N ALA A 164 2.77 11.81 0.86
CA ALA A 164 3.95 12.47 1.43
C ALA A 164 4.18 12.08 2.90
N ALA A 165 3.11 12.01 3.69
CA ALA A 165 3.19 11.67 5.09
C ALA A 165 3.76 10.25 5.30
N ILE A 166 3.35 9.27 4.47
CA ILE A 166 3.89 7.91 4.55
C ILE A 166 5.40 7.90 4.21
N GLU A 167 5.83 8.56 3.12
CA GLU A 167 7.26 8.67 2.79
C GLU A 167 8.06 9.27 3.97
N LYS A 168 7.52 10.32 4.59
CA LYS A 168 8.13 10.98 5.75
C LYS A 168 8.26 10.05 6.96
N LEU A 169 7.30 9.12 7.20
CA LEU A 169 7.43 8.14 8.29
C LEU A 169 8.66 7.25 8.10
N PHE A 170 8.94 6.81 6.88
CA PHE A 170 10.14 6.03 6.57
C PHE A 170 11.42 6.86 6.72
N GLU A 171 11.42 8.13 6.29
CA GLU A 171 12.56 9.05 6.46
C GLU A 171 12.87 9.29 7.96
N GLU A 172 11.85 9.57 8.78
CA GLU A 172 12.00 9.77 10.22
C GLU A 172 12.47 8.50 10.94
N ALA A 173 12.05 7.33 10.46
CA ALA A 173 12.53 6.04 10.95
C ALA A 173 13.97 5.73 10.54
N LYS A 174 14.60 6.61 9.72
CA LYS A 174 15.94 6.44 9.15
C LYS A 174 16.06 5.25 8.20
N ALA A 175 15.02 5.03 7.39
CA ALA A 175 15.08 4.07 6.30
C ALA A 175 16.16 4.46 5.28
N PRO A 176 16.86 3.49 4.67
CA PRO A 176 17.76 3.78 3.56
C PRO A 176 17.06 4.53 2.43
N GLU A 177 17.74 5.51 1.84
CA GLU A 177 17.20 6.27 0.70
C GLU A 177 16.86 5.31 -0.45
N GLY A 178 15.65 5.43 -0.99
CA GLY A 178 15.16 4.55 -2.05
C GLY A 178 14.48 3.26 -1.59
N LEU A 179 14.45 2.96 -0.27
CA LEU A 179 13.72 1.79 0.24
C LEU A 179 12.21 1.93 0.03
N TYR A 180 11.67 3.09 0.38
CA TYR A 180 10.29 3.50 0.12
C TYR A 180 10.29 4.87 -0.52
N THR A 181 9.64 5.03 -1.66
CA THR A 181 9.65 6.29 -2.42
C THR A 181 8.27 6.58 -2.99
N ASN A 182 7.73 7.75 -2.66
CA ASN A 182 6.50 8.24 -3.27
C ASN A 182 6.78 8.92 -4.62
N LEU A 183 5.89 8.66 -5.60
CA LEU A 183 5.94 9.22 -6.94
C LEU A 183 4.66 10.01 -7.24
N TYR A 184 4.80 11.32 -7.44
CA TYR A 184 3.71 12.15 -7.98
C TYR A 184 3.70 12.04 -9.50
N ILE A 185 3.11 10.95 -10.02
CA ILE A 185 3.07 10.61 -11.44
C ILE A 185 1.65 10.30 -11.91
N SER A 186 1.37 10.64 -13.16
CA SER A 186 0.11 10.30 -13.83
C SER A 186 -0.07 8.78 -14.03
N GLY A 187 -1.29 8.35 -14.32
CA GLY A 187 -1.55 6.95 -14.69
C GLY A 187 -0.75 6.49 -15.93
N ARG A 188 -0.53 7.40 -16.90
CA ARG A 188 0.29 7.14 -18.08
C ARG A 188 1.75 6.87 -17.72
N GLN A 189 2.33 7.68 -16.86
CA GLN A 189 3.72 7.47 -16.38
C GLN A 189 3.81 6.19 -15.53
N ALA A 190 2.83 5.90 -14.69
CA ALA A 190 2.80 4.65 -13.93
C ALA A 190 2.75 3.42 -14.85
N SER A 191 1.92 3.46 -15.90
CA SER A 191 1.88 2.39 -16.91
C SER A 191 3.23 2.25 -17.64
N ALA A 192 3.86 3.37 -17.99
CA ALA A 192 5.19 3.34 -18.60
C ALA A 192 6.26 2.72 -17.68
N LEU A 193 6.17 2.98 -16.35
CA LEU A 193 7.08 2.36 -15.38
C LEU A 193 6.95 0.83 -15.32
N VAL A 194 5.77 0.28 -15.60
CA VAL A 194 5.61 -1.19 -15.64
C VAL A 194 6.52 -1.82 -16.70
N SER A 195 6.88 -1.12 -17.77
CA SER A 195 7.80 -1.61 -18.79
C SER A 195 9.29 -1.55 -18.37
N ASP A 196 9.64 -0.73 -17.37
CA ASP A 196 11.03 -0.55 -16.94
C ASP A 196 11.60 -1.86 -16.36
N LYS A 197 12.78 -2.27 -16.85
CA LYS A 197 13.43 -3.54 -16.46
C LYS A 197 13.80 -3.61 -14.98
N ARG A 198 13.94 -2.46 -14.31
CA ARG A 198 14.25 -2.37 -12.87
C ARG A 198 13.01 -2.69 -12.02
N ILE A 199 11.80 -2.42 -12.53
CA ILE A 199 10.55 -2.79 -11.87
C ILE A 199 10.29 -4.29 -12.08
N LYS A 200 10.09 -5.03 -11.00
CA LYS A 200 9.95 -6.51 -11.05
C LYS A 200 8.52 -7.02 -10.82
N GLY A 201 7.70 -6.19 -10.25
CA GLY A 201 6.29 -6.49 -10.03
C GLY A 201 5.48 -5.23 -9.79
N VAL A 202 4.18 -5.34 -9.96
CA VAL A 202 3.23 -4.26 -9.70
C VAL A 202 2.05 -4.78 -8.88
N SER A 203 1.65 -4.01 -7.88
CA SER A 203 0.42 -4.24 -7.13
C SER A 203 -0.49 -3.04 -7.33
N LEU A 204 -1.72 -3.29 -7.77
CA LEU A 204 -2.73 -2.26 -7.91
C LEU A 204 -3.93 -2.58 -7.02
N THR A 205 -4.35 -1.61 -6.22
CA THR A 205 -5.67 -1.58 -5.62
C THR A 205 -6.45 -0.43 -6.23
N GLY A 206 -7.62 -0.71 -6.81
CA GLY A 206 -8.41 0.32 -7.50
C GLY A 206 -9.55 -0.22 -8.34
N GLY A 207 -9.99 0.55 -9.31
CA GLY A 207 -11.09 0.15 -10.20
C GLY A 207 -10.64 -0.80 -11.31
N GLU A 208 -11.59 -1.58 -11.84
CA GLU A 208 -11.37 -2.60 -12.87
C GLU A 208 -10.65 -2.09 -14.13
N LYS A 209 -11.02 -0.89 -14.60
CA LYS A 209 -10.39 -0.27 -15.78
C LYS A 209 -8.89 -0.04 -15.58
N ALA A 210 -8.50 0.44 -14.40
CA ALA A 210 -7.09 0.65 -14.06
C ALA A 210 -6.37 -0.69 -13.89
N GLY A 211 -7.03 -1.68 -13.24
CA GLY A 211 -6.51 -3.03 -13.08
C GLY A 211 -6.25 -3.71 -14.42
N ALA A 212 -7.21 -3.67 -15.34
CA ALA A 212 -7.05 -4.23 -16.69
C ALA A 212 -5.87 -3.58 -17.45
N SER A 213 -5.74 -2.24 -17.37
CA SER A 213 -4.64 -1.52 -18.01
C SER A 213 -3.26 -1.95 -17.46
N VAL A 214 -3.14 -2.07 -16.15
CA VAL A 214 -1.89 -2.50 -15.49
C VAL A 214 -1.58 -3.97 -15.81
N ALA A 215 -2.60 -4.85 -15.80
CA ALA A 215 -2.43 -6.27 -16.11
C ALA A 215 -1.95 -6.49 -17.54
N ILE A 216 -2.51 -5.76 -18.52
CA ILE A 216 -2.08 -5.81 -19.91
C ILE A 216 -0.60 -5.45 -20.02
N GLU A 217 -0.18 -4.36 -19.38
CA GLU A 217 1.21 -3.90 -19.47
C GLU A 217 2.17 -4.85 -18.72
N ALA A 218 1.77 -5.36 -17.56
CA ALA A 218 2.53 -6.36 -16.82
C ALA A 218 2.70 -7.66 -17.62
N GLY A 219 1.64 -8.13 -18.29
CA GLY A 219 1.66 -9.32 -19.13
C GLY A 219 2.59 -9.18 -20.32
N LYS A 220 2.59 -8.03 -21.02
CA LYS A 220 3.53 -7.74 -22.12
C LYS A 220 4.99 -7.85 -21.70
N HIS A 221 5.29 -7.51 -20.45
CA HIS A 221 6.66 -7.49 -19.91
C HIS A 221 6.95 -8.65 -18.96
N LEU A 222 6.07 -9.66 -18.88
CA LEU A 222 6.20 -10.88 -18.06
C LEU A 222 6.49 -10.57 -16.57
N LYS A 223 5.79 -9.56 -16.02
CA LYS A 223 5.96 -9.12 -14.62
C LYS A 223 4.90 -9.70 -13.73
N LYS A 224 5.25 -9.91 -12.46
CA LYS A 224 4.30 -10.25 -11.41
C LYS A 224 3.29 -9.14 -11.25
N VAL A 225 2.01 -9.49 -11.17
CA VAL A 225 0.92 -8.53 -10.94
C VAL A 225 -0.01 -9.06 -9.85
N VAL A 226 -0.39 -8.17 -8.94
CA VAL A 226 -1.44 -8.38 -7.94
C VAL A 226 -2.49 -7.30 -8.14
N LEU A 227 -3.74 -7.71 -8.26
CA LEU A 227 -4.88 -6.81 -8.47
C LEU A 227 -5.88 -6.99 -7.34
N GLU A 228 -6.15 -5.89 -6.65
CA GLU A 228 -7.21 -5.75 -5.66
C GLU A 228 -8.24 -4.78 -6.24
N LEU A 229 -9.41 -5.26 -6.59
CA LEU A 229 -10.39 -4.50 -7.37
C LEU A 229 -11.65 -4.21 -6.55
N GLY A 230 -12.70 -3.73 -7.19
CA GLY A 230 -14.01 -3.57 -6.58
C GLY A 230 -14.63 -4.91 -6.20
N GLY A 231 -15.63 -4.85 -5.34
CA GLY A 231 -16.34 -6.03 -4.86
C GLY A 231 -17.86 -5.78 -4.74
N ASN A 232 -18.58 -6.85 -4.54
CA ASN A 232 -20.02 -6.87 -4.27
C ASN A 232 -20.33 -7.96 -3.25
N ASP A 233 -19.87 -7.72 -2.00
CA ASP A 233 -19.97 -8.69 -0.91
C ASP A 233 -21.44 -8.87 -0.50
N ALA A 234 -21.93 -10.09 -0.54
CA ALA A 234 -23.33 -10.39 -0.23
C ALA A 234 -23.61 -10.22 1.27
N PHE A 235 -24.72 -9.57 1.59
CA PHE A 235 -25.31 -9.53 2.93
C PHE A 235 -26.55 -10.44 2.94
N ILE A 236 -26.41 -11.62 3.56
CA ILE A 236 -27.45 -12.67 3.52
C ILE A 236 -28.24 -12.66 4.84
N ILE A 237 -29.55 -12.46 4.76
CA ILE A 237 -30.47 -12.48 5.90
C ILE A 237 -31.27 -13.76 5.83
N LEU A 238 -31.17 -14.63 6.84
CA LEU A 238 -31.94 -15.86 6.96
C LEU A 238 -33.30 -15.56 7.58
N GLU A 239 -34.25 -16.50 7.44
CA GLU A 239 -35.62 -16.33 7.90
C GLU A 239 -35.79 -16.22 9.44
N ASP A 240 -34.84 -16.76 10.19
CA ASP A 240 -34.77 -16.73 11.64
C ASP A 240 -33.90 -15.61 12.22
N ALA A 241 -33.44 -14.67 11.38
CA ALA A 241 -32.59 -13.56 11.80
C ALA A 241 -33.35 -12.57 12.71
N ASP A 242 -32.66 -12.05 13.72
CA ASP A 242 -33.09 -10.89 14.52
C ASP A 242 -33.06 -9.63 13.64
N ILE A 243 -34.25 -9.15 13.26
CA ILE A 243 -34.35 -8.05 12.28
C ILE A 243 -33.77 -6.74 12.82
N GLU A 244 -33.91 -6.40 14.10
CA GLU A 244 -33.38 -5.17 14.66
C GLU A 244 -31.85 -5.18 14.60
N LYS A 245 -31.21 -6.25 15.05
CA LYS A 245 -29.74 -6.42 14.92
C LYS A 245 -29.28 -6.47 13.47
N THR A 246 -30.08 -7.09 12.60
CA THR A 246 -29.78 -7.18 11.17
C THR A 246 -29.71 -5.79 10.53
N VAL A 247 -30.66 -4.89 10.86
CA VAL A 247 -30.65 -3.51 10.37
C VAL A 247 -29.41 -2.76 10.84
N ASP A 248 -29.05 -2.87 12.11
CA ASP A 248 -27.85 -2.24 12.66
C ASP A 248 -26.59 -2.73 11.94
N TRP A 249 -26.44 -4.03 11.75
CA TRP A 249 -25.29 -4.60 11.04
C TRP A 249 -25.27 -4.27 9.55
N ALA A 250 -26.42 -4.18 8.90
CA ALA A 250 -26.52 -3.77 7.50
C ALA A 250 -26.03 -2.31 7.33
N VAL A 251 -26.45 -1.42 8.24
CA VAL A 251 -25.98 -0.03 8.25
C VAL A 251 -24.47 0.03 8.49
N VAL A 252 -23.95 -0.64 9.51
CA VAL A 252 -22.51 -0.67 9.82
C VAL A 252 -21.72 -1.25 8.64
N GLY A 253 -22.15 -2.40 8.11
CA GLY A 253 -21.45 -3.08 7.02
C GLY A 253 -21.43 -2.27 5.72
N ARG A 254 -22.49 -1.49 5.45
CA ARG A 254 -22.59 -0.68 4.24
C ARG A 254 -21.96 0.70 4.38
N MET A 255 -22.12 1.35 5.54
CA MET A 255 -21.75 2.77 5.73
C MET A 255 -20.37 2.97 6.32
N ASN A 256 -19.69 1.91 6.76
CA ASN A 256 -18.30 1.98 7.21
C ASN A 256 -17.42 2.71 6.18
N ASN A 257 -16.52 3.56 6.64
CA ASN A 257 -15.68 4.40 5.79
C ASN A 257 -16.50 5.33 4.86
N ASN A 258 -17.61 5.89 5.34
CA ASN A 258 -18.57 6.67 4.56
C ASN A 258 -19.12 5.89 3.33
N GLY A 259 -19.25 4.56 3.43
CA GLY A 259 -19.68 3.69 2.33
C GLY A 259 -18.63 3.51 1.22
N GLN A 260 -17.37 3.94 1.45
CA GLN A 260 -16.31 3.96 0.44
C GLN A 260 -15.35 2.77 0.61
N SER A 261 -15.90 1.58 0.81
CA SER A 261 -15.14 0.34 0.99
C SER A 261 -15.44 -0.67 -0.11
N CYS A 262 -14.38 -1.29 -0.65
CA CYS A 262 -14.50 -2.36 -1.66
C CYS A 262 -15.20 -3.60 -1.10
N ILE A 263 -15.08 -3.85 0.20
CA ILE A 263 -15.70 -4.97 0.94
C ILE A 263 -17.00 -4.57 1.65
N ALA A 264 -17.58 -3.40 1.34
CA ALA A 264 -18.86 -2.99 1.92
C ALA A 264 -19.98 -3.94 1.47
N SER A 265 -20.77 -4.42 2.44
CA SER A 265 -21.90 -5.32 2.18
C SER A 265 -22.96 -4.67 1.26
N LYS A 266 -23.58 -5.47 0.42
CA LYS A 266 -24.62 -5.08 -0.55
C LYS A 266 -25.75 -6.08 -0.57
#